data_1f657c874407dbd169361b8083de4755
#
_entry.id   1f657c874407dbd169361b8083de4755
#
_cell.length_a   1.000
_cell.length_b   1.000
_cell.length_c   1.000
_cell.angle_alpha   90.00
_cell.angle_beta   90.00
_cell.angle_gamma   90.00
#
_symmetry.space_group_name_H-M   'P 1'
#
loop_
_entity.id
_entity.type
_entity.pdbx_description
1 polymer ?
#
loop_
_entity_poly.entity_id
_entity_poly.type
_entity_poly.pdbx_seq_one_letter_code
_entity_poly.pdbx_strand_id
1 'polypeptide(L)'
;MRIRFPSGILRRMATLTIDPGLKLKCPRISLGFLTGRVVPRETPTALLEEMKVRETEILHLPEPRTLLESSKILATRAGYKALGKDPARYRGSAEALLRRILSGKGFPQINSVVDIINLISVESRLPIGLYDLAHVTGDIVFRSGRSGETYKGIGKYDLNLEGLPVFSDGEGPHGSPTSDSERTMVTPSTRNIAAILVSFGGAEGLQSSCQRMVSLLQKYAEGQELQFRVCW
;
A
#
# COMPACT_ATOMS: atom_id res chain seq x y z
N MET A 1 27.38 2.19 38.35
CA MET A 1 27.54 1.25 37.25
C MET A 1 26.73 1.75 36.08
N ARG A 2 27.36 2.42 35.10
CA ARG A 2 26.67 2.99 33.92
C ARG A 2 26.63 1.90 32.83
N ILE A 3 25.45 1.40 32.53
CA ILE A 3 25.22 0.48 31.41
C ILE A 3 25.38 1.30 30.14
N ARG A 4 26.44 1.03 29.36
CA ARG A 4 26.58 1.57 28.00
C ARG A 4 25.66 0.78 27.07
N PHE A 5 24.64 1.42 26.55
CA PHE A 5 23.93 0.90 25.39
C PHE A 5 24.83 1.03 24.16
N PRO A 6 24.93 0.00 23.29
CA PRO A 6 25.67 0.14 22.05
C PRO A 6 25.01 1.22 21.21
N SER A 7 25.83 2.09 20.63
CA SER A 7 25.45 3.18 19.72
C SER A 7 24.91 2.64 18.39
N GLY A 8 23.68 2.13 18.41
CA GLY A 8 22.84 1.97 17.25
C GLY A 8 22.11 3.28 17.04
N ILE A 9 22.36 3.94 15.93
CA ILE A 9 21.66 5.12 15.48
C ILE A 9 20.15 4.82 15.60
N LEU A 10 19.47 5.46 16.55
CA LEU A 10 18.00 5.54 16.58
C LEU A 10 17.60 6.26 15.28
N ARG A 11 17.41 5.51 14.20
CA ARG A 11 16.77 6.04 13.00
C ARG A 11 15.38 6.49 13.46
N ARG A 12 15.18 7.81 13.49
CA ARG A 12 13.86 8.40 13.73
C ARG A 12 12.86 7.67 12.83
N MET A 13 11.88 7.02 13.43
CA MET A 13 10.84 6.33 12.66
C MET A 13 10.15 7.36 11.79
N ALA A 14 10.05 7.09 10.49
CA ALA A 14 9.34 7.94 9.55
C ALA A 14 7.93 8.21 10.09
N THR A 15 7.51 9.47 10.13
CA THR A 15 6.12 9.80 10.46
C THR A 15 5.29 9.86 9.17
N LEU A 16 3.98 9.67 9.30
CA LEU A 16 3.05 9.81 8.20
C LEU A 16 1.98 10.83 8.58
N THR A 17 1.77 11.80 7.71
CA THR A 17 0.74 12.83 7.87
C THR A 17 -0.12 12.96 6.62
N ILE A 18 -1.35 13.45 6.78
CA ILE A 18 -2.25 13.77 5.67
C ILE A 18 -2.27 15.29 5.49
N ASP A 19 -2.01 15.74 4.28
CA ASP A 19 -2.05 17.15 3.93
C ASP A 19 -3.46 17.75 4.15
N PRO A 20 -3.58 18.91 4.79
CA PRO A 20 -4.88 19.55 5.04
C PRO A 20 -5.69 19.82 3.78
N GLY A 21 -5.05 20.18 2.66
CA GLY A 21 -5.72 20.42 1.39
C GLY A 21 -6.29 19.14 0.80
N LEU A 22 -5.60 18.00 0.95
CA LEU A 22 -6.13 16.69 0.59
C LEU A 22 -7.31 16.31 1.50
N LYS A 23 -7.19 16.56 2.81
CA LYS A 23 -8.24 16.26 3.79
C LYS A 23 -9.51 17.07 3.55
N LEU A 24 -9.40 18.33 3.11
CA LEU A 24 -10.55 19.15 2.72
C LEU A 24 -11.33 18.56 1.54
N LYS A 25 -10.63 18.03 0.53
CA LYS A 25 -11.25 17.40 -0.65
C LYS A 25 -11.78 15.99 -0.36
N CYS A 26 -11.14 15.29 0.55
CA CYS A 26 -11.45 13.91 0.92
C CYS A 26 -11.59 13.78 2.45
N PRO A 27 -12.66 14.32 3.08
CA PRO A 27 -12.75 14.47 4.53
C PRO A 27 -12.77 13.14 5.30
N ARG A 28 -13.19 12.05 4.66
CA ARG A 28 -13.21 10.71 5.25
C ARG A 28 -11.93 9.90 5.03
N ILE A 29 -10.88 10.52 4.43
CA ILE A 29 -9.64 9.81 4.19
C ILE A 29 -9.00 9.36 5.50
N SER A 30 -8.56 8.11 5.54
CA SER A 30 -7.89 7.49 6.68
C SER A 30 -6.82 6.53 6.17
N LEU A 31 -5.73 6.38 6.92
CA LEU A 31 -4.58 5.58 6.53
C LEU A 31 -4.27 4.54 7.61
N GLY A 32 -4.01 3.31 7.20
CA GLY A 32 -3.35 2.31 8.05
C GLY A 32 -1.86 2.32 7.74
N PHE A 33 -1.03 2.74 8.68
CA PHE A 33 0.42 2.86 8.51
C PHE A 33 1.13 1.78 9.32
N LEU A 34 1.81 0.87 8.62
CA LEU A 34 2.62 -0.19 9.21
C LEU A 34 4.09 0.04 8.86
N THR A 35 4.97 -0.14 9.83
CA THR A 35 6.43 -0.18 9.65
C THR A 35 7.00 -1.41 10.34
N GLY A 36 8.16 -1.88 9.87
CA GLY A 36 8.86 -2.99 10.51
C GLY A 36 9.96 -3.56 9.64
N ARG A 37 10.60 -4.60 10.16
CA ARG A 37 11.68 -5.31 9.47
C ARG A 37 11.13 -6.56 8.79
N VAL A 38 11.63 -6.84 7.59
CA VAL A 38 11.24 -8.00 6.78
C VAL A 38 12.44 -8.55 6.02
N VAL A 39 12.30 -9.77 5.54
CA VAL A 39 13.25 -10.40 4.61
C VAL A 39 12.47 -10.84 3.36
N PRO A 40 12.48 -10.04 2.29
CA PRO A 40 11.88 -10.46 1.02
C PRO A 40 12.60 -11.69 0.48
N ARG A 41 11.83 -12.71 0.11
CA ARG A 41 12.30 -13.97 -0.45
C ARG A 41 11.36 -14.41 -1.57
N GLU A 42 11.73 -15.46 -2.27
CA GLU A 42 10.79 -16.19 -3.10
C GLU A 42 9.54 -16.55 -2.27
N THR A 43 8.38 -16.43 -2.90
CA THR A 43 7.11 -16.61 -2.18
C THR A 43 6.94 -18.09 -1.77
N PRO A 44 6.82 -18.38 -0.45
CA PRO A 44 6.67 -19.75 0.02
C PRO A 44 5.40 -20.41 -0.51
N THR A 45 5.46 -21.71 -0.77
CA THR A 45 4.32 -22.51 -1.27
C THR A 45 3.06 -22.30 -0.43
N ALA A 46 3.19 -22.28 0.90
CA ALA A 46 2.04 -22.06 1.79
C ALA A 46 1.37 -20.68 1.61
N LEU A 47 2.13 -19.63 1.24
CA LEU A 47 1.53 -18.33 0.91
C LEU A 47 0.87 -18.37 -0.49
N LEU A 48 1.49 -19.04 -1.46
CA LEU A 48 0.87 -19.27 -2.78
C LEU A 48 -0.45 -20.00 -2.67
N GLU A 49 -0.53 -20.98 -1.77
CA GLU A 49 -1.76 -21.72 -1.48
C GLU A 49 -2.84 -20.80 -0.86
N GLU A 50 -2.48 -19.96 0.14
CA GLU A 50 -3.42 -18.97 0.70
C GLU A 50 -3.95 -18.01 -0.39
N MET A 51 -3.06 -17.53 -1.27
CA MET A 51 -3.44 -16.67 -2.40
C MET A 51 -4.37 -17.41 -3.36
N LYS A 52 -4.07 -18.68 -3.67
CA LYS A 52 -4.89 -19.51 -4.56
C LYS A 52 -6.26 -19.80 -3.98
N VAL A 53 -6.34 -20.08 -2.68
CA VAL A 53 -7.63 -20.23 -1.97
C VAL A 53 -8.46 -18.96 -2.12
N ARG A 54 -7.84 -17.79 -1.88
CA ARG A 54 -8.54 -16.50 -2.04
C ARG A 54 -9.00 -16.24 -3.48
N GLU A 55 -8.20 -16.57 -4.48
CA GLU A 55 -8.62 -16.50 -5.90
C GLU A 55 -9.85 -17.37 -6.15
N THR A 56 -9.79 -18.62 -5.69
CA THR A 56 -10.87 -19.59 -5.86
C THR A 56 -12.16 -19.12 -5.20
N GLU A 57 -12.08 -18.63 -3.95
CA GLU A 57 -13.24 -18.05 -3.24
C GLU A 57 -13.87 -16.89 -4.02
N ILE A 58 -13.06 -15.98 -4.56
CA ILE A 58 -13.53 -14.85 -5.36
C ILE A 58 -14.24 -15.33 -6.63
N LEU A 59 -13.64 -16.27 -7.36
CA LEU A 59 -14.16 -16.74 -8.64
C LEU A 59 -15.43 -17.59 -8.50
N HIS A 60 -15.63 -18.23 -7.34
CA HIS A 60 -16.82 -19.03 -7.05
C HIS A 60 -17.97 -18.24 -6.40
N LEU A 61 -17.84 -16.94 -6.18
CA LEU A 61 -18.99 -16.12 -5.78
C LEU A 61 -20.08 -16.18 -6.87
N PRO A 62 -21.36 -16.14 -6.51
CA PRO A 62 -22.45 -16.13 -7.51
C PRO A 62 -22.30 -15.00 -8.53
N GLU A 63 -21.90 -13.81 -8.05
CA GLU A 63 -21.68 -12.63 -8.87
C GLU A 63 -20.31 -11.98 -8.53
N PRO A 64 -19.18 -12.56 -8.99
CA PRO A 64 -17.85 -12.12 -8.54
C PRO A 64 -17.54 -10.65 -8.89
N ARG A 65 -18.16 -10.14 -9.96
CA ARG A 65 -17.95 -8.75 -10.42
C ARG A 65 -18.51 -7.70 -9.46
N THR A 66 -19.45 -8.05 -8.60
CA THR A 66 -20.02 -7.14 -7.56
C THR A 66 -18.96 -6.68 -6.55
N LEU A 67 -17.85 -7.43 -6.40
CA LEU A 67 -16.72 -7.00 -5.60
C LEU A 67 -16.14 -5.64 -6.05
N LEU A 68 -16.24 -5.32 -7.36
CA LEU A 68 -15.80 -4.04 -7.92
C LEU A 68 -16.76 -2.88 -7.57
N GLU A 69 -17.91 -3.19 -6.98
CA GLU A 69 -18.92 -2.23 -6.51
C GLU A 69 -18.95 -2.14 -4.98
N SER A 70 -17.99 -2.80 -4.31
CA SER A 70 -17.87 -2.71 -2.86
C SER A 70 -17.67 -1.25 -2.42
N SER A 71 -18.21 -0.92 -1.23
CA SER A 71 -18.16 0.45 -0.69
C SER A 71 -16.75 1.04 -0.65
N LYS A 72 -15.74 0.23 -0.38
CA LYS A 72 -14.32 0.66 -0.33
C LYS A 72 -13.75 1.00 -1.70
N ILE A 73 -14.07 0.21 -2.74
CA ILE A 73 -13.67 0.52 -4.12
C ILE A 73 -14.42 1.74 -4.63
N LEU A 74 -15.72 1.84 -4.37
CA LEU A 74 -16.51 3.02 -4.74
C LEU A 74 -16.01 4.28 -4.03
N ALA A 75 -15.65 4.19 -2.73
CA ALA A 75 -15.06 5.31 -2.00
C ALA A 75 -13.70 5.75 -2.60
N THR A 76 -12.86 4.78 -3.02
CA THR A 76 -11.59 5.08 -3.70
C THR A 76 -11.85 5.82 -5.01
N ARG A 77 -12.78 5.36 -5.84
CA ARG A 77 -13.17 6.04 -7.08
C ARG A 77 -13.74 7.45 -6.81
N ALA A 78 -14.56 7.60 -5.77
CA ALA A 78 -15.10 8.91 -5.38
C ALA A 78 -13.98 9.87 -4.94
N GLY A 79 -12.99 9.39 -4.17
CA GLY A 79 -11.81 10.17 -3.81
C GLY A 79 -11.03 10.68 -5.03
N TYR A 80 -10.78 9.81 -6.02
CA TYR A 80 -10.12 10.23 -7.27
C TYR A 80 -10.94 11.29 -8.03
N LYS A 81 -12.27 11.12 -8.13
CA LYS A 81 -13.15 12.13 -8.73
C LYS A 81 -13.11 13.46 -8.00
N ALA A 82 -13.10 13.45 -6.65
CA ALA A 82 -12.99 14.66 -5.83
C ALA A 82 -11.66 15.40 -6.05
N LEU A 83 -10.63 14.68 -6.49
CA LEU A 83 -9.33 15.23 -6.87
C LEU A 83 -9.24 15.61 -8.36
N GLY A 84 -10.34 15.49 -9.12
CA GLY A 84 -10.38 15.81 -10.54
C GLY A 84 -9.78 14.73 -11.46
N LYS A 85 -9.63 13.50 -10.96
CA LYS A 85 -9.07 12.38 -11.73
C LYS A 85 -10.15 11.37 -12.15
N ASP A 86 -10.01 10.87 -13.37
CA ASP A 86 -10.88 9.81 -13.87
C ASP A 86 -10.46 8.45 -13.25
N PRO A 87 -11.32 7.81 -12.43
CA PRO A 87 -11.01 6.52 -11.82
C PRO A 87 -10.99 5.36 -12.82
N ALA A 88 -11.47 5.52 -14.03
CA ALA A 88 -11.32 4.52 -15.08
C ALA A 88 -9.89 4.49 -15.62
N ARG A 89 -9.22 5.64 -15.68
CA ARG A 89 -7.82 5.79 -16.09
C ARG A 89 -6.84 5.54 -14.91
N TYR A 90 -7.16 6.07 -13.73
CA TYR A 90 -6.32 5.98 -12.53
C TYR A 90 -7.00 5.07 -11.49
N ARG A 91 -6.80 3.77 -11.61
CA ARG A 91 -7.39 2.79 -10.68
C ARG A 91 -6.52 2.60 -9.44
N GLY A 92 -7.16 2.46 -8.28
CA GLY A 92 -6.47 1.97 -7.09
C GLY A 92 -5.97 0.53 -7.27
N SER A 93 -4.85 0.18 -6.62
CA SER A 93 -4.20 -1.13 -6.75
C SER A 93 -5.13 -2.30 -6.41
N ALA A 94 -5.98 -2.18 -5.39
CA ALA A 94 -6.96 -3.21 -5.02
C ALA A 94 -7.94 -3.53 -6.16
N GLU A 95 -8.48 -2.50 -6.82
CA GLU A 95 -9.36 -2.70 -7.98
C GLU A 95 -8.61 -3.33 -9.15
N ALA A 96 -7.37 -2.92 -9.40
CA ALA A 96 -6.56 -3.49 -10.46
C ALA A 96 -6.28 -4.98 -10.24
N LEU A 97 -5.94 -5.37 -9.01
CA LEU A 97 -5.73 -6.77 -8.61
C LEU A 97 -7.01 -7.60 -8.73
N LEU A 98 -8.14 -7.11 -8.23
CA LEU A 98 -9.43 -7.79 -8.39
C LEU A 98 -9.80 -8.01 -9.86
N ARG A 99 -9.64 -7.00 -10.71
CA ARG A 99 -9.88 -7.14 -12.16
C ARG A 99 -8.96 -8.17 -12.80
N ARG A 100 -7.70 -8.24 -12.35
CA ARG A 100 -6.74 -9.23 -12.81
C ARG A 100 -7.20 -10.66 -12.45
N ILE A 101 -7.63 -10.89 -11.21
CA ILE A 101 -8.18 -12.18 -10.74
C ILE A 101 -9.44 -12.54 -11.54
N LEU A 102 -10.40 -11.60 -11.66
CA LEU A 102 -11.64 -11.80 -12.39
C LEU A 102 -11.46 -12.06 -13.90
N SER A 103 -10.29 -11.71 -14.44
CA SER A 103 -9.92 -12.04 -15.84
C SER A 103 -9.14 -13.36 -15.98
N GLY A 104 -9.02 -14.13 -14.90
CA GLY A 104 -8.31 -15.43 -14.90
C GLY A 104 -6.79 -15.34 -14.85
N LYS A 105 -6.21 -14.12 -14.66
CA LYS A 105 -4.75 -13.92 -14.61
C LYS A 105 -4.15 -14.16 -13.21
N GLY A 106 -4.98 -14.36 -12.19
CA GLY A 106 -4.57 -14.59 -10.81
C GLY A 106 -3.78 -13.44 -10.18
N PHE A 107 -3.21 -13.67 -9.00
CA PHE A 107 -2.27 -12.74 -8.40
C PHE A 107 -0.96 -12.66 -9.20
N PRO A 108 -0.29 -11.49 -9.25
CA PRO A 108 1.12 -11.46 -9.65
C PRO A 108 1.96 -12.17 -8.59
N GLN A 109 3.08 -12.77 -8.99
CA GLN A 109 4.05 -13.39 -8.08
C GLN A 109 5.37 -12.64 -8.21
N ILE A 110 5.79 -11.99 -7.14
CA ILE A 110 6.96 -11.10 -7.12
C ILE A 110 7.97 -11.55 -6.06
N ASN A 111 7.59 -11.46 -4.78
CA ASN A 111 8.31 -11.95 -3.61
C ASN A 111 7.35 -12.00 -2.42
N SER A 112 7.76 -12.68 -1.34
CA SER A 112 6.91 -12.91 -0.18
C SER A 112 6.29 -11.63 0.41
N VAL A 113 7.02 -10.52 0.44
CA VAL A 113 6.52 -9.24 1.02
C VAL A 113 5.49 -8.61 0.10
N VAL A 114 5.81 -8.44 -1.19
CA VAL A 114 4.89 -7.84 -2.17
C VAL A 114 3.61 -8.67 -2.31
N ASP A 115 3.72 -9.99 -2.31
CA ASP A 115 2.60 -10.89 -2.48
C ASP A 115 1.67 -10.90 -1.26
N ILE A 116 2.22 -10.76 -0.04
CA ILE A 116 1.42 -10.50 1.16
C ILE A 116 0.63 -9.18 1.01
N ILE A 117 1.27 -8.11 0.56
CA ILE A 117 0.60 -6.82 0.37
C ILE A 117 -0.50 -6.92 -0.69
N ASN A 118 -0.27 -7.63 -1.79
CA ASN A 118 -1.27 -7.89 -2.81
C ASN A 118 -2.47 -8.68 -2.25
N LEU A 119 -2.21 -9.72 -1.44
CA LEU A 119 -3.26 -10.50 -0.79
C LEU A 119 -4.11 -9.61 0.14
N ILE A 120 -3.47 -8.84 1.02
CA ILE A 120 -4.16 -7.90 1.92
C ILE A 120 -4.95 -6.85 1.14
N SER A 121 -4.41 -6.32 0.05
CA SER A 121 -5.09 -5.34 -0.80
C SER A 121 -6.39 -5.90 -1.39
N VAL A 122 -6.38 -7.15 -1.83
CA VAL A 122 -7.58 -7.86 -2.33
C VAL A 122 -8.55 -8.17 -1.21
N GLU A 123 -8.08 -8.69 -0.07
CA GLU A 123 -8.92 -9.02 1.10
C GLU A 123 -9.63 -7.77 1.66
N SER A 124 -8.88 -6.69 1.83
CA SER A 124 -9.39 -5.43 2.39
C SER A 124 -10.15 -4.57 1.37
N ARG A 125 -9.92 -4.77 0.07
CA ARG A 125 -10.39 -3.91 -1.03
C ARG A 125 -9.86 -2.47 -0.93
N LEU A 126 -8.72 -2.30 -0.26
CA LEU A 126 -8.03 -1.02 -0.09
C LEU A 126 -6.74 -1.02 -0.90
N PRO A 127 -6.42 0.06 -1.62
CA PRO A 127 -5.11 0.21 -2.22
C PRO A 127 -4.04 0.36 -1.13
N ILE A 128 -2.87 -0.24 -1.38
CA ILE A 128 -1.75 -0.23 -0.44
C ILE A 128 -0.50 0.19 -1.20
N GLY A 129 0.21 1.20 -0.65
CA GLY A 129 1.56 1.55 -1.06
C GLY A 129 2.58 0.78 -0.21
N LEU A 130 3.68 0.33 -0.80
CA LEU A 130 4.74 -0.43 -0.13
C LEU A 130 6.11 0.14 -0.49
N TYR A 131 6.87 0.54 0.54
CA TYR A 131 8.12 1.28 0.37
C TYR A 131 9.27 0.70 1.17
N ASP A 132 10.46 0.67 0.55
CA ASP A 132 11.72 0.45 1.26
C ASP A 132 12.13 1.73 1.99
N LEU A 133 12.11 1.69 3.33
CA LEU A 133 12.48 2.83 4.16
C LEU A 133 13.94 3.25 4.04
N ALA A 134 14.80 2.44 3.44
CA ALA A 134 16.17 2.84 3.12
C ALA A 134 16.24 3.94 2.07
N HIS A 135 15.20 4.05 1.24
CA HIS A 135 15.05 5.00 0.14
C HIS A 135 13.97 6.07 0.41
N VAL A 136 13.52 6.21 1.65
CA VAL A 136 12.59 7.26 2.08
C VAL A 136 13.36 8.27 2.93
N THR A 137 13.26 9.55 2.57
CA THR A 137 13.99 10.63 3.21
C THR A 137 13.08 11.44 4.13
N GLY A 138 13.19 11.21 5.44
CA GLY A 138 12.44 11.94 6.46
C GLY A 138 10.99 11.49 6.61
N ASP A 139 10.08 12.44 6.79
CA ASP A 139 8.67 12.18 7.04
C ASP A 139 7.88 12.02 5.74
N ILE A 140 6.85 11.17 5.76
CA ILE A 140 5.98 10.92 4.61
C ILE A 140 4.74 11.81 4.74
N VAL A 141 4.40 12.51 3.67
CA VAL A 141 3.17 13.30 3.57
C VAL A 141 2.28 12.73 2.47
N PHE A 142 1.03 12.42 2.81
CA PHE A 142 0.02 12.03 1.82
C PHE A 142 -0.72 13.28 1.35
N ARG A 143 -0.53 13.67 0.10
CA ARG A 143 -1.01 14.93 -0.49
C ARG A 143 -1.49 14.78 -1.93
N SER A 144 -2.06 15.83 -2.50
CA SER A 144 -2.26 15.92 -3.95
C SER A 144 -0.93 16.19 -4.66
N GLY A 145 -0.70 15.52 -5.78
CA GLY A 145 0.42 15.80 -6.68
C GLY A 145 0.29 17.19 -7.28
N ARG A 146 1.42 17.90 -7.37
CA ARG A 146 1.51 19.27 -7.89
C ARG A 146 1.63 19.24 -9.41
N SER A 147 1.41 20.37 -10.06
CA SER A 147 1.64 20.51 -11.50
C SER A 147 3.11 20.26 -11.84
N GLY A 148 3.35 19.49 -12.90
CA GLY A 148 4.69 19.11 -13.36
C GLY A 148 5.38 18.00 -12.56
N GLU A 149 4.82 17.52 -11.45
CA GLU A 149 5.41 16.40 -10.72
C GLU A 149 5.25 15.09 -11.48
N THR A 150 6.35 14.35 -11.54
CA THR A 150 6.43 13.02 -12.15
C THR A 150 7.29 12.10 -11.29
N TYR A 151 7.14 10.79 -11.47
CA TYR A 151 8.15 9.79 -11.12
C TYR A 151 8.07 8.59 -12.07
N LYS A 152 9.15 7.84 -12.18
CA LYS A 152 9.17 6.57 -12.88
C LYS A 152 8.44 5.51 -12.06
N GLY A 153 7.29 5.05 -12.56
CA GLY A 153 6.51 3.98 -11.93
C GLY A 153 7.16 2.61 -12.14
N ILE A 154 6.98 1.68 -11.20
CA ILE A 154 7.51 0.32 -11.29
C ILE A 154 7.03 -0.35 -12.58
N GLY A 155 7.98 -0.70 -13.47
CA GLY A 155 7.68 -1.32 -14.76
C GLY A 155 6.87 -0.43 -15.71
N LYS A 156 6.92 0.88 -15.56
CA LYS A 156 6.17 1.86 -16.35
C LYS A 156 7.07 3.01 -16.81
N TYR A 157 6.52 3.86 -17.67
CA TYR A 157 7.09 5.16 -18.01
C TYR A 157 6.87 6.17 -16.87
N ASP A 158 7.39 7.40 -17.06
CA ASP A 158 7.14 8.50 -16.15
C ASP A 158 5.63 8.77 -16.04
N LEU A 159 5.16 8.79 -14.81
CA LEU A 159 3.76 9.03 -14.48
C LEU A 159 3.56 10.51 -14.17
N ASN A 160 2.63 11.15 -14.84
CA ASN A 160 2.16 12.48 -14.45
C ASN A 160 1.31 12.36 -13.17
N LEU A 161 1.77 13.04 -12.12
CA LEU A 161 1.19 12.96 -10.78
C LEU A 161 0.23 14.10 -10.45
N GLU A 162 0.13 15.10 -11.32
CA GLU A 162 -0.72 16.27 -11.09
C GLU A 162 -2.13 15.86 -10.65
N GLY A 163 -2.54 16.33 -9.47
CA GLY A 163 -3.85 16.04 -8.88
C GLY A 163 -4.06 14.59 -8.42
N LEU A 164 -3.12 13.67 -8.61
CA LEU A 164 -3.22 12.33 -8.01
C LEU A 164 -2.93 12.39 -6.50
N PRO A 165 -3.55 11.52 -5.68
CA PRO A 165 -3.12 11.34 -4.31
C PRO A 165 -1.75 10.67 -4.31
N VAL A 166 -0.74 11.28 -3.70
CA VAL A 166 0.64 10.79 -3.69
C VAL A 166 1.23 10.79 -2.29
N PHE A 167 2.10 9.83 -2.03
CA PHE A 167 3.02 9.83 -0.90
C PHE A 167 4.29 10.55 -1.32
N SER A 168 4.72 11.51 -0.52
CA SER A 168 5.89 12.34 -0.76
C SER A 168 6.75 12.42 0.49
N ASP A 169 8.04 12.43 0.32
CA ASP A 169 9.04 12.61 1.37
C ASP A 169 9.93 13.85 1.09
N GLY A 170 11.09 13.94 1.73
CA GLY A 170 12.02 15.05 1.54
C GLY A 170 12.61 15.18 0.13
N GLU A 171 12.59 14.10 -0.66
CA GLU A 171 13.07 14.10 -2.05
C GLU A 171 11.93 14.28 -3.08
N GLY A 172 10.68 14.21 -2.64
CA GLY A 172 9.52 14.36 -3.52
C GLY A 172 8.57 13.18 -3.53
N PRO A 173 7.62 13.12 -4.49
CA PRO A 173 6.66 12.03 -4.56
C PRO A 173 7.35 10.69 -4.88
N HIS A 174 6.92 9.63 -4.20
CA HIS A 174 7.49 8.30 -4.34
C HIS A 174 6.47 7.16 -4.46
N GLY A 175 5.20 7.45 -4.31
CA GLY A 175 4.17 6.43 -4.44
C GLY A 175 2.77 7.00 -4.50
N SER A 176 1.82 6.17 -4.88
CA SER A 176 0.40 6.51 -4.94
C SER A 176 -0.47 5.26 -4.79
N PRO A 177 -1.76 5.38 -4.43
CA PRO A 177 -2.67 4.23 -4.42
C PRO A 177 -2.84 3.55 -5.78
N THR A 178 -2.34 4.16 -6.87
CA THR A 178 -2.39 3.62 -8.24
C THR A 178 -1.12 2.87 -8.64
N SER A 179 0.04 3.38 -8.23
CA SER A 179 1.35 2.82 -8.62
C SER A 179 2.44 3.46 -7.77
N ASP A 180 3.41 2.67 -7.36
CA ASP A 180 4.58 3.15 -6.62
C ASP A 180 5.75 3.45 -7.58
N SER A 181 6.73 4.24 -7.11
CA SER A 181 7.92 4.60 -7.89
C SER A 181 9.00 3.54 -7.77
N GLU A 182 9.86 3.45 -8.80
CA GLU A 182 11.04 2.59 -8.74
C GLU A 182 12.01 3.01 -7.63
N ARG A 183 12.03 4.30 -7.22
CA ARG A 183 12.94 4.81 -6.20
C ARG A 183 12.82 4.10 -4.86
N THR A 184 11.60 3.85 -4.42
CA THR A 184 11.30 3.28 -3.10
C THR A 184 10.76 1.86 -3.16
N MET A 185 10.87 1.18 -4.31
CA MET A 185 10.36 -0.18 -4.47
C MET A 185 11.08 -1.18 -3.57
N VAL A 186 10.35 -2.17 -3.10
CA VAL A 186 10.91 -3.30 -2.35
C VAL A 186 11.70 -4.22 -3.28
N THR A 187 12.93 -4.54 -2.86
CA THR A 187 13.88 -5.41 -3.56
C THR A 187 14.32 -6.55 -2.63
N PRO A 188 15.04 -7.56 -3.12
CA PRO A 188 15.61 -8.61 -2.24
C PRO A 188 16.55 -8.08 -1.14
N SER A 189 17.12 -6.88 -1.31
CA SER A 189 17.99 -6.22 -0.32
C SER A 189 17.23 -5.42 0.73
N THR A 190 15.93 -5.17 0.55
CA THR A 190 15.09 -4.44 1.50
C THR A 190 15.07 -5.12 2.85
N ARG A 191 15.16 -4.33 3.92
CA ARG A 191 15.11 -4.82 5.31
C ARG A 191 14.09 -4.08 6.16
N ASN A 192 13.79 -2.83 5.85
CA ASN A 192 12.83 -2.01 6.59
C ASN A 192 11.77 -1.50 5.65
N ILE A 193 10.52 -1.70 5.98
CA ILE A 193 9.40 -1.31 5.11
C ILE A 193 8.45 -0.32 5.78
N ALA A 194 7.79 0.46 4.94
CA ALA A 194 6.53 1.12 5.23
C ALA A 194 5.45 0.55 4.31
N ALA A 195 4.34 0.09 4.88
CA ALA A 195 3.14 -0.30 4.14
C ALA A 195 1.98 0.62 4.55
N ILE A 196 1.29 1.23 3.57
CA ILE A 196 0.27 2.23 3.82
C ILE A 196 -1.02 1.86 3.12
N LEU A 197 -2.03 1.43 3.90
CA LEU A 197 -3.39 1.19 3.42
C LEU A 197 -4.10 2.54 3.28
N VAL A 198 -4.78 2.76 2.17
CA VAL A 198 -5.51 4.00 1.91
C VAL A 198 -7.01 3.75 1.87
N SER A 199 -7.75 4.38 2.76
CA SER A 199 -9.21 4.38 2.75
C SER A 199 -9.75 5.78 2.51
N PHE A 200 -10.53 5.97 1.46
CA PHE A 200 -11.28 7.20 1.21
C PHE A 200 -12.67 7.17 1.88
N GLY A 201 -13.04 6.04 2.48
CA GLY A 201 -14.35 5.79 3.11
C GLY A 201 -14.38 5.86 4.64
N GLY A 202 -13.26 6.21 5.29
CA GLY A 202 -13.13 6.21 6.76
C GLY A 202 -12.25 5.06 7.26
N ALA A 203 -12.09 4.96 8.58
CA ALA A 203 -11.13 4.08 9.24
C ALA A 203 -11.60 2.62 9.38
N GLU A 204 -12.85 2.31 9.00
CA GLU A 204 -13.43 0.98 9.17
C GLU A 204 -12.61 -0.11 8.46
N GLY A 205 -12.25 -1.15 9.22
CA GLY A 205 -11.47 -2.29 8.72
C GLY A 205 -9.96 -2.04 8.57
N LEU A 206 -9.45 -0.81 8.78
CA LEU A 206 -8.00 -0.54 8.69
C LEU A 206 -7.22 -1.29 9.77
N GLN A 207 -7.71 -1.28 11.02
CA GLN A 207 -7.04 -1.94 12.12
C GLN A 207 -6.93 -3.46 11.90
N SER A 208 -8.03 -4.12 11.54
CA SER A 208 -8.04 -5.57 11.28
C SER A 208 -7.16 -5.93 10.08
N SER A 209 -7.16 -5.11 9.02
CA SER A 209 -6.30 -5.32 7.86
C SER A 209 -4.81 -5.17 8.21
N CYS A 210 -4.43 -4.19 9.06
CA CYS A 210 -3.07 -4.05 9.56
C CYS A 210 -2.67 -5.25 10.44
N GLN A 211 -3.55 -5.73 11.31
CA GLN A 211 -3.30 -6.92 12.14
C GLN A 211 -3.08 -8.17 11.27
N ARG A 212 -3.92 -8.37 10.26
CA ARG A 212 -3.76 -9.47 9.29
C ARG A 212 -2.43 -9.36 8.55
N MET A 213 -2.03 -8.16 8.14
CA MET A 213 -0.74 -7.90 7.50
C MET A 213 0.44 -8.26 8.42
N VAL A 214 0.40 -7.83 9.70
CA VAL A 214 1.40 -8.21 10.72
C VAL A 214 1.53 -9.73 10.80
N SER A 215 0.42 -10.44 10.93
CA SER A 215 0.42 -11.91 11.04
C SER A 215 1.06 -12.59 9.82
N LEU A 216 0.75 -12.12 8.61
CA LEU A 216 1.32 -12.68 7.38
C LEU A 216 2.81 -12.35 7.22
N LEU A 217 3.22 -11.11 7.54
CA LEU A 217 4.63 -10.71 7.48
C LEU A 217 5.47 -11.51 8.48
N GLN A 218 4.96 -11.76 9.70
CA GLN A 218 5.62 -12.64 10.68
C GLN A 218 5.73 -14.07 10.17
N LYS A 219 4.66 -14.59 9.58
CA LYS A 219 4.60 -15.99 9.13
C LYS A 219 5.48 -16.27 7.90
N TYR A 220 5.54 -15.33 6.93
CA TYR A 220 6.08 -15.61 5.60
C TYR A 220 7.26 -14.72 5.16
N ALA A 221 7.57 -13.66 5.91
CA ALA A 221 8.61 -12.68 5.54
C ALA A 221 9.54 -12.35 6.72
N GLU A 222 9.64 -13.23 7.72
CA GLU A 222 10.45 -13.01 8.95
C GLU A 222 10.20 -11.63 9.59
N GLY A 223 8.94 -11.20 9.62
CA GLY A 223 8.55 -9.89 10.12
C GLY A 223 8.90 -9.69 11.59
N GLN A 224 9.67 -8.65 11.89
CA GLN A 224 10.10 -8.24 13.23
C GLN A 224 9.83 -6.77 13.47
N GLU A 225 9.70 -6.39 14.75
CA GLU A 225 9.49 -4.99 15.14
C GLU A 225 8.32 -4.32 14.37
N LEU A 226 7.31 -5.13 14.01
CA LEU A 226 6.16 -4.67 13.26
C LEU A 226 5.25 -3.82 14.14
N GLN A 227 5.05 -2.57 13.76
CA GLN A 227 4.20 -1.62 14.45
C GLN A 227 3.23 -1.00 13.46
N PHE A 228 2.00 -0.76 13.86
CA PHE A 228 1.06 -0.03 13.01
C PHE A 228 0.22 0.96 13.81
N ARG A 229 -0.28 1.95 13.11
CA ARG A 229 -1.26 2.93 13.62
C ARG A 229 -2.26 3.29 12.53
N VAL A 230 -3.45 3.73 12.93
CA VAL A 230 -4.46 4.31 12.04
C VAL A 230 -4.42 5.83 12.20
N CYS A 231 -4.34 6.55 11.06
CA CYS A 231 -4.29 8.00 10.98
C CYS A 231 -5.51 8.52 10.19
N TRP A 232 -6.12 9.63 10.62
CA TRP A 232 -7.25 10.31 9.96
C TRP A 232 -7.18 11.82 10.08
#